data_723ea4fd4637c15040a3f7b768a419d9
#
_entry.id   723ea4fd4637c15040a3f7b768a419d9
#
_cell.length_a   1.000
_cell.length_b   1.000
_cell.length_c   1.000
_cell.angle_alpha   90.00
_cell.angle_beta   90.00
_cell.angle_gamma   90.00
#
_symmetry.space_group_name_H-M   'P 1'
#
loop_
_entity.id
_entity.type
_entity.pdbx_description
1 polymer ?
#
loop_
_entity_poly.entity_id
_entity_poly.type
_entity_poly.pdbx_seq_one_letter_code
_entity_poly.pdbx_strand_id
1 'polypeptide(L)'
;RDFVAVLRFQGPRANGMPELHKLTPILGLQQDKGFKVALVTDGRMSGASGKVPAAIHLHPEALLGGPLSRIETGDLIRVDPAKGRVEVLNVDLTGRTPALGPVRTNLSSLGMNMFAPQRDIATDAESGASTLGELDVTK
;
A
#
# COMPACT_ATOMS: atom_id res chain seq x y z
N ARG A 1 5.61 17.94 12.63
CA ARG A 1 4.42 17.36 13.26
C ARG A 1 4.36 15.85 13.06
N ASP A 2 3.67 15.15 13.94
CA ASP A 2 3.39 13.73 13.79
C ASP A 2 2.53 13.48 12.56
N PHE A 3 2.74 12.35 11.87
CA PHE A 3 1.94 12.01 10.70
C PHE A 3 2.01 10.51 10.36
N VAL A 4 1.02 10.05 9.62
CA VAL A 4 1.00 8.76 8.95
C VAL A 4 1.20 9.00 7.46
N ALA A 5 2.24 8.40 6.89
CA ALA A 5 2.45 8.40 5.45
C ALA A 5 1.53 7.33 4.82
N VAL A 6 0.60 7.74 3.97
CA VAL A 6 -0.28 6.82 3.24
C VAL A 6 0.22 6.71 1.81
N LEU A 7 0.69 5.54 1.42
CA LEU A 7 1.17 5.25 0.07
C LEU A 7 0.28 4.19 -0.57
N ARG A 8 -0.49 4.60 -1.55
CA ARG A 8 -1.49 3.77 -2.23
C ARG A 8 -1.11 3.47 -3.67
N PHE A 9 -1.78 2.51 -4.28
CA PHE A 9 -1.52 2.03 -5.64
C PHE A 9 -0.14 1.38 -5.78
N GLN A 10 0.32 0.71 -4.72
CA GLN A 10 1.56 -0.06 -4.71
C GLN A 10 1.28 -1.57 -4.59
N GLY A 11 0.02 -1.97 -4.64
CA GLY A 11 -0.42 -3.37 -4.53
C GLY A 11 -0.02 -4.23 -5.72
N PRO A 12 -0.34 -5.55 -5.67
CA PRO A 12 0.02 -6.53 -6.69
C PRO A 12 -0.42 -6.11 -8.09
N ARG A 13 -1.68 -5.74 -8.26
CA ARG A 13 -2.26 -5.35 -9.55
C ARG A 13 -1.90 -3.91 -9.92
N ALA A 14 -1.84 -3.02 -8.96
CA ALA A 14 -1.56 -1.62 -9.21
C ALA A 14 -0.13 -1.41 -9.74
N ASN A 15 0.87 -1.99 -9.08
CA ASN A 15 2.28 -1.73 -9.39
C ASN A 15 3.21 -2.94 -9.20
N GLY A 16 2.67 -4.14 -8.97
CA GLY A 16 3.48 -5.35 -8.75
C GLY A 16 4.23 -5.36 -7.41
N MET A 17 3.73 -4.64 -6.41
CA MET A 17 4.30 -4.57 -5.05
C MET A 17 5.81 -4.27 -5.03
N PRO A 18 6.28 -3.16 -5.62
CA PRO A 18 7.69 -2.81 -5.53
C PRO A 18 8.09 -2.60 -4.08
N GLU A 19 9.33 -2.89 -3.78
CA GLU A 19 9.88 -2.68 -2.45
C GLU A 19 10.11 -1.18 -2.20
N LEU A 20 9.56 -0.65 -1.09
CA LEU A 20 9.53 0.78 -0.78
C LEU A 20 10.75 1.25 0.04
N HIS A 21 11.91 0.63 -0.13
CA HIS A 21 13.11 0.89 0.66
C HIS A 21 13.58 2.36 0.64
N LYS A 22 13.34 3.08 -0.43
CA LYS A 22 13.75 4.50 -0.55
C LYS A 22 12.94 5.44 0.36
N LEU A 23 11.74 5.04 0.76
CA LEU A 23 10.89 5.85 1.63
C LEU A 23 11.29 5.73 3.10
N THR A 24 11.71 4.55 3.53
CA THR A 24 12.01 4.24 4.94
C THR A 24 13.06 5.17 5.57
N PRO A 25 14.20 5.47 4.91
CA PRO A 25 15.18 6.41 5.48
C PRO A 25 14.62 7.82 5.69
N ILE A 26 13.76 8.29 4.77
CA ILE A 26 13.14 9.61 4.86
C ILE A 26 12.20 9.67 6.08
N LEU A 27 11.40 8.64 6.29
CA LEU A 27 10.52 8.55 7.47
C LEU A 27 11.34 8.42 8.76
N GLY A 28 12.41 7.63 8.74
CA GLY A 28 13.33 7.49 9.86
C GLY A 28 13.97 8.82 10.28
N LEU A 29 14.38 9.66 9.31
CA LEU A 29 14.89 11.00 9.60
C LEU A 29 13.86 11.90 10.30
N GLN A 30 12.56 11.74 10.02
CA GLN A 30 11.54 12.50 10.74
C GLN A 30 11.38 12.01 12.19
N GLN A 31 11.53 10.70 12.42
CA GLN A 31 11.55 10.16 13.79
C GLN A 31 12.76 10.65 14.57
N ASP A 32 13.94 10.74 13.94
CA ASP A 32 15.14 11.27 14.58
C ASP A 32 15.00 12.75 14.98
N LYS A 33 14.11 13.49 14.31
CA LYS A 33 13.70 14.85 14.68
C LYS A 33 12.64 14.91 15.79
N GLY A 34 12.24 13.76 16.34
CA GLY A 34 11.27 13.65 17.42
C GLY A 34 9.82 13.53 17.00
N PHE A 35 9.52 13.40 15.70
CA PHE A 35 8.15 13.19 15.23
C PHE A 35 7.74 11.71 15.30
N LYS A 36 6.49 11.46 15.67
CA LYS A 36 5.90 10.12 15.55
C LYS A 36 5.44 9.91 14.13
N VAL A 37 6.01 8.93 13.47
CA VAL A 37 5.77 8.64 12.05
C VAL A 37 5.40 7.17 11.87
N ALA A 38 4.44 6.88 11.03
CA ALA A 38 4.09 5.52 10.59
C ALA A 38 3.86 5.48 9.07
N LEU A 39 3.92 4.29 8.49
CA LEU A 39 3.60 4.03 7.10
C LEU A 39 2.35 3.14 7.00
N VAL A 40 1.46 3.45 6.06
CA VAL A 40 0.30 2.64 5.72
C VAL A 40 0.27 2.47 4.19
N THR A 41 0.25 1.24 3.69
CA THR A 41 0.33 0.97 2.25
C THR A 41 -0.28 -0.37 1.84
N ASP A 42 -0.81 -0.45 0.62
CA ASP A 42 -1.16 -1.68 -0.08
C ASP A 42 0.05 -2.38 -0.73
N GLY A 43 1.22 -1.72 -0.71
CA GLY A 43 2.49 -2.26 -1.15
C GLY A 43 3.24 -3.02 -0.06
N ARG A 44 4.52 -3.22 -0.28
CA ARG A 44 5.43 -3.87 0.67
C ARG A 44 6.64 -3.01 1.00
N MET A 45 7.24 -3.30 2.13
CA MET A 45 8.45 -2.63 2.61
C MET A 45 9.38 -3.68 3.22
N SER A 46 10.69 -3.48 3.07
CA SER A 46 11.67 -4.29 3.80
C SER A 46 11.50 -4.10 5.31
N GLY A 47 11.36 -5.19 6.04
CA GLY A 47 11.31 -5.20 7.51
C GLY A 47 12.66 -5.00 8.18
N ALA A 48 13.74 -4.82 7.43
CA ALA A 48 15.11 -4.86 7.94
C ALA A 48 15.42 -3.80 8.99
N SER A 49 14.77 -2.64 8.94
CA SER A 49 15.03 -1.58 9.92
C SER A 49 14.15 -1.65 11.17
N GLY A 50 12.92 -2.14 11.07
CA GLY A 50 11.96 -2.14 12.17
C GLY A 50 11.70 -0.77 12.83
N LYS A 51 12.35 0.28 12.36
CA LYS A 51 12.38 1.60 12.97
C LYS A 51 11.04 2.34 12.81
N VAL A 52 10.44 2.24 11.65
CA VAL A 52 9.18 2.91 11.32
C VAL A 52 8.04 1.91 11.45
N PRO A 53 7.07 2.12 12.36
CA PRO A 53 5.86 1.31 12.39
C PRO A 53 5.18 1.35 11.02
N ALA A 54 4.83 0.18 10.48
CA ALA A 54 4.22 0.10 9.17
C ALA A 54 3.10 -0.94 9.13
N ALA A 55 1.98 -0.55 8.52
CA ALA A 55 0.96 -1.46 8.05
C ALA A 55 1.12 -1.62 6.53
N ILE A 56 1.51 -2.80 6.11
CA ILE A 56 1.80 -3.15 4.72
C ILE A 56 0.84 -4.22 4.22
N HIS A 57 0.81 -4.45 2.91
CA HIS A 57 -0.05 -5.45 2.26
C HIS A 57 -1.54 -5.23 2.54
N LEU A 58 -1.96 -3.97 2.70
CA LEU A 58 -3.37 -3.69 2.98
C LEU A 58 -4.27 -4.16 1.84
N HIS A 59 -5.32 -4.88 2.22
CA HIS A 59 -6.28 -5.50 1.33
C HIS A 59 -7.71 -5.03 1.67
N PRO A 60 -8.60 -4.82 0.68
CA PRO A 60 -8.35 -4.75 -0.77
C PRO A 60 -7.42 -3.59 -1.14
N GLU A 61 -6.54 -3.81 -2.15
CA GLU A 61 -5.64 -2.74 -2.61
C GLU A 61 -6.40 -1.53 -3.16
N ALA A 62 -5.76 -0.37 -3.16
CA ALA A 62 -6.40 0.88 -3.56
C ALA A 62 -6.94 0.85 -5.01
N LEU A 63 -6.29 0.13 -5.92
CA LEU A 63 -6.74 -0.04 -7.31
C LEU A 63 -8.09 -0.74 -7.39
N LEU A 64 -8.39 -1.63 -6.47
CA LEU A 64 -9.66 -2.36 -6.38
C LEU A 64 -10.72 -1.62 -5.53
N GLY A 65 -10.50 -0.33 -5.24
CA GLY A 65 -11.41 0.50 -4.48
C GLY A 65 -11.41 0.23 -2.97
N GLY A 66 -10.37 -0.44 -2.46
CA GLY A 66 -10.18 -0.66 -1.03
C GLY A 66 -10.18 0.64 -0.22
N PRO A 67 -10.36 0.57 1.10
CA PRO A 67 -10.49 1.75 1.98
C PRO A 67 -9.34 2.74 1.82
N LEU A 68 -8.13 2.25 1.55
CA LEU A 68 -6.93 3.07 1.34
C LEU A 68 -7.10 4.09 0.21
N SER A 69 -7.89 3.75 -0.82
CA SER A 69 -8.16 4.65 -1.96
C SER A 69 -8.97 5.90 -1.58
N ARG A 70 -9.65 5.88 -0.42
CA ARG A 70 -10.55 6.94 0.04
C ARG A 70 -9.95 7.83 1.13
N ILE A 71 -8.73 7.52 1.57
CA ILE A 71 -8.01 8.34 2.56
C ILE A 71 -7.51 9.62 1.89
N GLU A 72 -7.70 10.74 2.58
CA GLU A 72 -7.27 12.06 2.12
C GLU A 72 -6.27 12.69 3.11
N THR A 73 -5.51 13.66 2.60
CA THR A 73 -4.59 14.41 3.47
C THR A 73 -5.37 15.19 4.53
N GLY A 74 -5.02 14.97 5.77
CA GLY A 74 -5.69 15.57 6.94
C GLY A 74 -6.56 14.60 7.71
N ASP A 75 -6.79 13.39 7.18
CA ASP A 75 -7.47 12.34 7.94
C ASP A 75 -6.66 11.91 9.16
N LEU A 76 -7.37 11.63 10.23
CA LEU A 76 -6.78 11.15 11.47
C LEU A 76 -6.71 9.62 11.47
N ILE A 77 -5.50 9.10 11.36
CA ILE A 77 -5.26 7.65 11.26
C ILE A 77 -4.59 7.16 12.54
N ARG A 78 -5.13 6.08 13.10
CA ARG A 78 -4.52 5.31 14.17
C ARG A 78 -3.88 4.06 13.57
N VAL A 79 -2.59 3.87 13.85
CA VAL A 79 -1.87 2.61 13.61
C VAL A 79 -1.57 2.01 14.98
N ASP A 80 -2.13 0.85 15.27
CA ASP A 80 -1.94 0.13 16.53
C ASP A 80 -1.31 -1.24 16.26
N PRO A 81 0.03 -1.33 16.30
CA PRO A 81 0.74 -2.58 16.01
C PRO A 81 0.44 -3.68 17.03
N ALA A 82 0.16 -3.32 18.30
CA ALA A 82 -0.12 -4.30 19.34
C ALA A 82 -1.45 -5.03 19.10
N LYS A 83 -2.42 -4.34 18.49
CA LYS A 83 -3.72 -4.91 18.15
C LYS A 83 -3.83 -5.34 16.68
N GLY A 84 -2.80 -5.09 15.87
CA GLY A 84 -2.84 -5.34 14.43
C GLY A 84 -3.92 -4.53 13.70
N ARG A 85 -4.17 -3.27 14.11
CA ARG A 85 -5.29 -2.46 13.59
C ARG A 85 -4.81 -1.16 12.96
N VAL A 86 -5.48 -0.81 11.86
CA VAL A 86 -5.41 0.52 11.25
C VAL A 86 -6.83 1.06 11.16
N GLU A 87 -7.05 2.27 11.66
CA GLU A 87 -8.37 2.90 11.73
C GLU A 87 -8.29 4.35 11.28
N VAL A 88 -9.30 4.80 10.54
CA VAL A 88 -9.54 6.23 10.29
C VAL A 88 -10.57 6.70 11.29
N LEU A 89 -10.25 7.74 12.07
CA LEU A 89 -11.01 8.08 13.28
C LEU A 89 -12.03 9.21 13.08
N ASN A 90 -11.80 10.10 12.13
CA ASN A 90 -12.55 11.35 12.00
C ASN A 90 -13.56 11.37 10.85
N VAL A 91 -13.66 10.29 10.08
CA VAL A 91 -14.53 10.22 8.91
C VAL A 91 -14.95 8.79 8.58
N ASP A 92 -16.15 8.66 8.04
CA ASP A 92 -16.60 7.43 7.40
C ASP A 92 -16.15 7.41 5.93
N LEU A 93 -15.28 6.46 5.60
CA LEU A 93 -14.74 6.31 4.25
C LEU A 93 -15.76 5.80 3.23
N THR A 94 -16.87 5.20 3.67
CA THR A 94 -17.87 4.61 2.75
C THR A 94 -18.53 5.68 1.88
N GLY A 95 -18.68 6.89 2.40
CA GLY A 95 -19.26 8.04 1.68
C GLY A 95 -18.32 8.74 0.69
N ARG A 96 -17.03 8.37 0.66
CA ARG A 96 -16.05 9.01 -0.23
C ARG A 96 -15.86 8.26 -1.53
N THR A 97 -15.69 9.02 -2.61
CA THR A 97 -15.29 8.45 -3.91
C THR A 97 -13.85 7.95 -3.84
N PRO A 98 -13.56 6.71 -4.27
CA PRO A 98 -12.19 6.22 -4.36
C PRO A 98 -11.34 7.12 -5.26
N ALA A 99 -10.11 7.40 -4.87
CA ALA A 99 -9.16 8.04 -5.76
C ALA A 99 -8.90 7.17 -6.98
N LEU A 100 -8.76 7.81 -8.13
CA LEU A 100 -8.40 7.13 -9.36
C LEU A 100 -6.93 6.70 -9.28
N GLY A 101 -6.66 5.47 -9.67
CA GLY A 101 -5.30 4.99 -9.84
C GLY A 101 -4.54 5.76 -10.91
N PRO A 102 -3.21 5.69 -10.95
CA PRO A 102 -2.42 6.32 -11.98
C PRO A 102 -2.89 5.80 -13.35
N VAL A 103 -3.20 6.73 -14.25
CA VAL A 103 -3.53 6.38 -15.63
C VAL A 103 -2.28 5.76 -16.25
N ARG A 104 -2.36 4.50 -16.63
CA ARG A 104 -1.26 3.76 -17.28
C ARG A 104 -1.15 4.17 -18.76
N THR A 105 -1.13 5.48 -19.05
CA THR A 105 -0.86 5.99 -20.38
C THR A 105 0.64 5.94 -20.61
N ASN A 106 1.04 5.13 -21.59
CA ASN A 106 2.44 4.99 -22.02
C ASN A 106 3.38 4.48 -20.91
N LEU A 107 3.35 3.20 -20.72
CA LEU A 107 4.36 2.48 -19.96
C LEU A 107 5.72 2.83 -20.56
N SER A 108 6.41 3.77 -19.91
CA SER A 108 7.65 4.36 -20.42
C SER A 108 8.85 3.43 -20.33
N SER A 109 8.69 2.23 -19.77
CA SER A 109 9.76 1.25 -19.66
C SER A 109 9.36 -0.11 -20.19
N LEU A 110 10.32 -0.78 -20.84
CA LEU A 110 10.16 -2.14 -21.36
C LEU A 110 9.68 -3.11 -20.26
N GLY A 111 10.26 -3.02 -19.05
CA GLY A 111 9.90 -3.89 -17.94
C GLY A 111 8.45 -3.71 -17.48
N MET A 112 7.95 -2.48 -17.44
CA MET A 112 6.55 -2.23 -17.08
C MET A 112 5.59 -2.84 -18.09
N ASN A 113 5.90 -2.77 -19.38
CA ASN A 113 5.10 -3.38 -20.45
C ASN A 113 5.17 -4.91 -20.40
N MET A 114 6.38 -5.46 -20.26
CA MET A 114 6.63 -6.90 -20.30
C MET A 114 5.88 -7.63 -19.17
N PHE A 115 5.78 -7.02 -17.99
CA PHE A 115 5.10 -7.60 -16.83
C PHE A 115 3.66 -7.12 -16.62
N ALA A 116 3.07 -6.42 -17.60
CA ALA A 116 1.68 -5.98 -17.50
C ALA A 116 0.69 -7.15 -17.37
N PRO A 117 0.78 -8.22 -18.20
CA PRO A 117 -0.13 -9.36 -18.08
C PRO A 117 -0.07 -10.04 -16.71
N GLN A 118 1.13 -10.15 -16.12
CA GLN A 118 1.29 -10.75 -14.80
C GLN A 118 0.63 -9.92 -13.69
N ARG A 119 0.65 -8.59 -13.80
CA ARG A 119 -0.08 -7.73 -12.87
C ARG A 119 -1.58 -7.85 -13.03
N ASP A 120 -2.08 -7.99 -14.26
CA ASP A 120 -3.51 -8.07 -14.54
C ASP A 120 -4.14 -9.35 -13.97
N ILE A 121 -3.38 -10.46 -13.92
CA ILE A 121 -3.81 -11.74 -13.34
C ILE A 121 -3.36 -11.93 -11.89
N ALA A 122 -2.56 -11.02 -11.33
CA ALA A 122 -2.08 -11.16 -9.96
C ALA A 122 -3.24 -11.32 -8.98
N THR A 123 -3.10 -12.27 -8.06
CA THR A 123 -4.00 -12.36 -6.92
C THR A 123 -3.74 -11.21 -5.96
N ASP A 124 -4.63 -10.96 -5.03
CA ASP A 124 -4.43 -9.93 -4.01
C ASP A 124 -3.38 -10.35 -2.97
N ALA A 125 -3.01 -9.40 -2.10
CA ALA A 125 -1.98 -9.64 -1.10
C ALA A 125 -2.38 -10.72 -0.09
N GLU A 126 -3.68 -10.82 0.26
CA GLU A 126 -4.19 -11.82 1.20
C GLU A 126 -4.12 -13.23 0.62
N SER A 127 -4.27 -13.35 -0.70
CA SER A 127 -4.14 -14.62 -1.45
C SER A 127 -2.69 -14.89 -1.92
N GLY A 128 -1.71 -14.17 -1.40
CA GLY A 128 -0.28 -14.37 -1.66
C GLY A 128 0.30 -13.61 -2.83
N ALA A 129 -0.45 -12.70 -3.46
CA ALA A 129 0.00 -11.87 -4.59
C ALA A 129 0.64 -12.69 -5.74
N SER A 130 0.09 -13.88 -6.00
CA SER A 130 0.59 -14.78 -7.05
C SER A 130 0.43 -14.15 -8.43
N THR A 131 1.49 -14.17 -9.23
CA THR A 131 1.47 -13.74 -10.64
C THR A 131 1.07 -14.85 -11.61
N LEU A 132 0.72 -16.01 -11.08
CA LEU A 132 0.22 -17.15 -11.85
C LEU A 132 -1.32 -17.25 -11.80
N GLY A 133 -1.98 -16.28 -11.17
CA GLY A 133 -3.41 -16.32 -10.90
C GLY A 133 -3.76 -17.30 -9.76
N GLU A 134 -5.03 -17.61 -9.65
CA GLU A 134 -5.49 -18.65 -8.72
C GLU A 134 -5.12 -20.04 -9.27
N LEU A 135 -4.33 -20.78 -8.51
CA LEU A 135 -4.04 -22.17 -8.83
C LEU A 135 -5.15 -23.04 -8.25
N ASP A 136 -5.92 -23.69 -9.11
CA ASP A 136 -6.83 -24.75 -8.68
C ASP A 136 -6.00 -26.00 -8.29
N VAL A 137 -5.71 -26.12 -6.99
CA VAL A 137 -4.94 -27.24 -6.43
C VAL A 137 -5.80 -28.48 -6.17
N THR A 138 -7.04 -28.50 -6.63
CA THR A 138 -7.98 -29.63 -6.46
C THR A 138 -7.96 -30.63 -7.62
N LYS A 139 -7.03 -30.50 -8.55
CA LYS A 139 -6.85 -31.48 -9.65
C LYS A 139 -5.60 -32.33 -9.44
#